data_0bb5045fe02c2c566a157c45e072a157
#
_entry.id   0bb5045fe02c2c566a157c45e072a157
#
_cell.length_a   1.000
_cell.length_b   1.000
_cell.length_c   1.000
_cell.angle_alpha   90.00
_cell.angle_beta   90.00
_cell.angle_gamma   90.00
#
_symmetry.space_group_name_H-M   'P 1'
#
loop_
_entity.id
_entity.type
_entity.pdbx_description
1 polymer ?
#
loop_
_entity_poly.entity_id
_entity_poly.type
_entity_poly.pdbx_seq_one_letter_code
_entity_poly.pdbx_strand_id
1 'polypeptide(L)'
;KYLFKEVVVPTTANKGVFLLAPFLTMFLALSAWAVIPFDEGWAVADINLGILYVLAISSLGVYGVIMGGWASNSKYPFLGALRSAAQMVSYEVSIGLVIITVLLCVGSLNLTDIVLAQKNIWFCVPLFPMFVVFFISALAETNRPPFDLPEAESELVAGFMVEYSSTPYVVFMIGELANIVLMCAMTTILFLGGWLPPIDVAPFNMVPGVIWFTLKLCLMFFMFAMVKAMVPRYRYDQLMRLGWKIFLPFSLIWVVLTAGVLQYFQLAP
;
A
#
# COMPACT_ATOMS: atom_id res chain seq x y z
N LYS A 1 20.83 -15.64 -10.72
CA LYS A 1 21.71 -15.84 -9.57
C LYS A 1 20.97 -16.45 -8.37
N TYR A 2 19.81 -15.90 -8.00
CA TYR A 2 19.02 -16.40 -6.85
C TYR A 2 18.34 -17.75 -7.14
N LEU A 3 17.87 -17.99 -8.35
CA LEU A 3 17.21 -19.25 -8.73
C LEU A 3 18.14 -20.47 -8.68
N PHE A 4 19.44 -20.27 -9.00
CA PHE A 4 20.42 -21.35 -9.01
C PHE A 4 21.18 -21.51 -7.69
N LYS A 5 20.90 -20.65 -6.71
CA LYS A 5 21.53 -20.73 -5.39
C LYS A 5 20.83 -21.80 -4.54
N GLU A 6 21.57 -22.49 -3.71
CA GLU A 6 21.03 -23.48 -2.77
C GLU A 6 20.07 -22.82 -1.74
N VAL A 7 18.95 -23.48 -1.47
CA VAL A 7 18.01 -23.08 -0.43
C VAL A 7 18.53 -23.57 0.92
N VAL A 8 18.96 -22.64 1.76
CA VAL A 8 19.44 -22.94 3.11
C VAL A 8 18.28 -22.73 4.08
N VAL A 9 17.93 -23.77 4.84
CA VAL A 9 16.92 -23.69 5.91
C VAL A 9 17.65 -23.90 7.23
N PRO A 10 17.53 -22.99 8.22
CA PRO A 10 18.15 -23.14 9.53
C PRO A 10 17.69 -24.43 10.22
N THR A 11 18.61 -25.09 10.92
CA THR A 11 18.30 -26.37 11.61
C THR A 11 17.26 -26.24 12.71
N THR A 12 17.17 -25.06 13.31
CA THR A 12 16.23 -24.73 14.41
C THR A 12 14.90 -24.18 13.89
N ALA A 13 14.77 -23.92 12.59
CA ALA A 13 13.56 -23.35 11.99
C ALA A 13 12.47 -24.40 11.78
N ASN A 14 11.22 -23.96 11.90
CA ASN A 14 10.08 -24.77 11.49
C ASN A 14 9.92 -24.72 9.97
N LYS A 15 10.41 -25.77 9.28
CA LYS A 15 10.51 -25.84 7.81
C LYS A 15 9.18 -25.56 7.09
N GLY A 16 8.06 -26.07 7.60
CA GLY A 16 6.75 -25.89 6.98
C GLY A 16 6.30 -24.42 6.97
N VAL A 17 6.33 -23.77 8.14
CA VAL A 17 5.94 -22.35 8.28
C VAL A 17 6.95 -21.43 7.59
N PHE A 18 8.25 -21.79 7.65
CA PHE A 18 9.32 -21.02 7.01
C PHE A 18 9.16 -20.93 5.49
N LEU A 19 8.75 -21.99 4.82
CA LEU A 19 8.49 -21.99 3.37
C LEU A 19 7.10 -21.42 3.01
N LEU A 20 6.11 -21.57 3.91
CA LEU A 20 4.77 -21.05 3.69
C LEU A 20 4.72 -19.50 3.72
N ALA A 21 5.48 -18.89 4.61
CA ALA A 21 5.44 -17.44 4.85
C ALA A 21 5.70 -16.59 3.57
N PRO A 22 6.80 -16.79 2.81
CA PRO A 22 7.02 -16.04 1.58
C PRO A 22 5.96 -16.32 0.51
N PHE A 23 5.49 -17.56 0.41
CA PHE A 23 4.43 -17.91 -0.53
C PHE A 23 3.12 -17.19 -0.19
N LEU A 24 2.76 -17.12 1.09
CA LEU A 24 1.56 -16.42 1.55
C LEU A 24 1.62 -14.93 1.22
N THR A 25 2.73 -14.23 1.52
CA THR A 25 2.91 -12.81 1.19
C THR A 25 2.78 -12.54 -0.29
N MET A 26 3.43 -13.32 -1.14
CA MET A 26 3.35 -13.17 -2.59
C MET A 26 1.93 -13.44 -3.10
N PHE A 27 1.29 -14.52 -2.63
CA PHE A 27 -0.07 -14.89 -3.05
C PHE A 27 -1.08 -13.79 -2.70
N LEU A 28 -1.01 -13.25 -1.48
CA LEU A 28 -1.89 -12.16 -1.05
C LEU A 28 -1.64 -10.88 -1.84
N ALA A 29 -0.37 -10.50 -2.04
CA ALA A 29 -0.03 -9.32 -2.83
C ALA A 29 -0.55 -9.40 -4.27
N LEU A 30 -0.46 -10.58 -4.91
CA LEU A 30 -0.99 -10.78 -6.25
C LEU A 30 -2.52 -10.86 -6.28
N SER A 31 -3.17 -11.45 -5.27
CA SER A 31 -4.63 -11.55 -5.22
C SER A 31 -5.31 -10.18 -5.09
N ALA A 32 -4.67 -9.21 -4.45
CA ALA A 32 -5.19 -7.85 -4.35
C ALA A 32 -5.35 -7.17 -5.73
N TRP A 33 -4.55 -7.55 -6.73
CA TRP A 33 -4.64 -7.04 -8.09
C TRP A 33 -5.91 -7.46 -8.84
N ALA A 34 -6.60 -8.49 -8.38
CA ALA A 34 -7.81 -8.98 -9.04
C ALA A 34 -8.94 -7.94 -9.10
N VAL A 35 -8.97 -6.99 -8.18
CA VAL A 35 -10.04 -6.00 -8.05
C VAL A 35 -9.66 -4.64 -8.65
N ILE A 36 -8.40 -4.44 -9.03
CA ILE A 36 -7.91 -3.17 -9.58
C ILE A 36 -8.42 -2.99 -11.02
N PRO A 37 -9.23 -1.94 -11.29
CA PRO A 37 -9.67 -1.65 -12.64
C PRO A 37 -8.57 -0.91 -13.42
N PHE A 38 -8.20 -1.44 -14.58
CA PHE A 38 -7.21 -0.84 -15.49
C PHE A 38 -7.83 0.10 -16.51
N ASP A 39 -9.10 -0.15 -16.89
CA ASP A 39 -9.89 0.64 -17.80
C ASP A 39 -11.38 0.41 -17.52
N GLU A 40 -12.27 1.15 -18.18
CA GLU A 40 -13.71 0.98 -18.04
C GLU A 40 -14.11 -0.45 -18.44
N GLY A 41 -14.65 -1.22 -17.48
CA GLY A 41 -15.02 -2.62 -17.67
C GLY A 41 -13.84 -3.60 -17.74
N TRP A 42 -12.61 -3.17 -17.55
CA TRP A 42 -11.43 -4.04 -17.56
C TRP A 42 -10.84 -4.24 -16.16
N ALA A 43 -11.59 -4.95 -15.33
CA ALA A 43 -11.14 -5.52 -14.06
C ALA A 43 -11.30 -7.04 -14.13
N VAL A 44 -10.43 -7.79 -13.43
CA VAL A 44 -10.55 -9.25 -13.34
C VAL A 44 -11.81 -9.62 -12.57
N ALA A 45 -12.11 -8.89 -11.50
CA ALA A 45 -13.29 -9.04 -10.67
C ALA A 45 -13.82 -7.65 -10.27
N ASP A 46 -14.91 -7.21 -10.88
CA ASP A 46 -15.61 -6.00 -10.48
C ASP A 46 -16.58 -6.32 -9.33
N ILE A 47 -16.13 -6.05 -8.10
CA ILE A 47 -16.85 -6.36 -6.87
C ILE A 47 -17.32 -5.06 -6.22
N ASN A 48 -18.59 -4.99 -5.83
CA ASN A 48 -19.16 -3.81 -5.14
C ASN A 48 -18.44 -3.46 -3.82
N LEU A 49 -17.72 -4.40 -3.22
CA LEU A 49 -16.93 -4.24 -2.00
C LEU A 49 -15.41 -4.24 -2.29
N GLY A 50 -14.99 -3.79 -3.47
CA GLY A 50 -13.61 -3.88 -3.94
C GLY A 50 -12.59 -3.27 -2.99
N ILE A 51 -12.89 -2.12 -2.41
CA ILE A 51 -11.98 -1.43 -1.49
C ILE A 51 -11.81 -2.18 -0.17
N LEU A 52 -12.87 -2.80 0.36
CA LEU A 52 -12.79 -3.64 1.56
C LEU A 52 -11.99 -4.91 1.32
N TYR A 53 -12.12 -5.49 0.13
CA TYR A 53 -11.31 -6.64 -0.28
C TYR A 53 -9.82 -6.30 -0.28
N VAL A 54 -9.42 -5.16 -0.86
CA VAL A 54 -8.01 -4.72 -0.87
C VAL A 54 -7.49 -4.54 0.56
N LEU A 55 -8.26 -3.86 1.44
CA LEU A 55 -7.88 -3.68 2.84
C LEU A 55 -7.76 -5.02 3.59
N ALA A 56 -8.69 -5.94 3.39
CA ALA A 56 -8.64 -7.26 4.03
C ALA A 56 -7.41 -8.06 3.59
N ILE A 57 -7.07 -8.03 2.31
CA ILE A 57 -5.87 -8.70 1.78
C ILE A 57 -4.58 -8.05 2.31
N SER A 58 -4.53 -6.72 2.37
CA SER A 58 -3.39 -5.98 2.95
C SER A 58 -3.16 -6.41 4.41
N SER A 59 -4.21 -6.41 5.24
CA SER A 59 -4.16 -6.87 6.63
C SER A 59 -3.64 -8.30 6.77
N LEU A 60 -4.07 -9.20 5.88
CA LEU A 60 -3.59 -10.59 5.89
C LEU A 60 -2.11 -10.70 5.47
N GLY A 61 -1.61 -9.79 4.65
CA GLY A 61 -0.22 -9.74 4.22
C GLY A 61 0.78 -9.63 5.39
N VAL A 62 0.38 -8.94 6.46
CA VAL A 62 1.18 -8.77 7.69
C VAL A 62 1.51 -10.12 8.34
N TYR A 63 0.59 -11.09 8.29
CA TYR A 63 0.83 -12.42 8.86
C TYR A 63 1.96 -13.17 8.18
N GLY A 64 2.16 -12.97 6.88
CA GLY A 64 3.29 -13.58 6.17
C GLY A 64 4.64 -13.12 6.73
N VAL A 65 4.77 -11.83 7.03
CA VAL A 65 5.98 -11.26 7.64
C VAL A 65 6.20 -11.79 9.07
N ILE A 66 5.14 -11.80 9.88
CA ILE A 66 5.20 -12.32 11.27
C ILE A 66 5.60 -13.79 11.29
N MET A 67 4.95 -14.60 10.45
CA MET A 67 5.26 -16.03 10.36
C MET A 67 6.68 -16.28 9.88
N GLY A 68 7.17 -15.49 8.91
CA GLY A 68 8.55 -15.58 8.41
C GLY A 68 9.58 -15.33 9.50
N GLY A 69 9.40 -14.26 10.27
CA GLY A 69 10.29 -13.94 11.39
C GLY A 69 10.22 -14.94 12.53
N TRP A 70 9.03 -15.44 12.88
CA TRP A 70 8.88 -16.44 13.92
C TRP A 70 9.47 -17.80 13.52
N ALA A 71 9.16 -18.27 12.30
CA ALA A 71 9.61 -19.56 11.82
C ALA A 71 11.13 -19.68 11.73
N SER A 72 11.83 -18.57 11.57
CA SER A 72 13.30 -18.49 11.53
C SER A 72 13.95 -18.86 12.87
N ASN A 73 13.22 -18.79 14.00
CA ASN A 73 13.68 -19.09 15.37
C ASN A 73 15.02 -18.40 15.72
N SER A 74 15.19 -17.17 15.28
CA SER A 74 16.37 -16.33 15.48
C SER A 74 15.96 -14.97 16.04
N LYS A 75 16.81 -14.35 16.87
CA LYS A 75 16.47 -13.09 17.58
C LYS A 75 16.26 -11.92 16.63
N TYR A 76 17.11 -11.75 15.61
CA TYR A 76 17.03 -10.62 14.67
C TYR A 76 15.80 -10.68 13.76
N PRO A 77 15.49 -11.80 13.09
CA PRO A 77 14.28 -11.96 12.32
C PRO A 77 13.00 -11.75 13.12
N PHE A 78 12.94 -12.25 14.35
CA PHE A 78 11.78 -12.07 15.21
C PHE A 78 11.53 -10.60 15.57
N LEU A 79 12.58 -9.88 15.98
CA LEU A 79 12.48 -8.43 16.28
C LEU A 79 12.16 -7.62 15.02
N GLY A 80 12.74 -7.95 13.87
CA GLY A 80 12.43 -7.33 12.58
C GLY A 80 10.97 -7.51 12.19
N ALA A 81 10.46 -8.72 12.31
CA ALA A 81 9.05 -9.03 12.02
C ALA A 81 8.06 -8.28 12.94
N LEU A 82 8.35 -8.20 14.24
CA LEU A 82 7.52 -7.44 15.18
C LEU A 82 7.52 -5.94 14.88
N ARG A 83 8.67 -5.35 14.54
CA ARG A 83 8.76 -3.94 14.14
C ARG A 83 7.99 -3.68 12.85
N SER A 84 8.13 -4.55 11.85
CA SER A 84 7.40 -4.45 10.59
C SER A 84 5.89 -4.55 10.80
N ALA A 85 5.43 -5.55 11.54
CA ALA A 85 4.01 -5.74 11.83
C ALA A 85 3.41 -4.54 12.58
N ALA A 86 4.09 -4.03 13.60
CA ALA A 86 3.63 -2.86 14.35
C ALA A 86 3.54 -1.60 13.46
N GLN A 87 4.49 -1.43 12.55
CA GLN A 87 4.48 -0.34 11.57
C GLN A 87 3.28 -0.48 10.61
N MET A 88 3.16 -1.61 9.91
CA MET A 88 2.10 -1.86 8.94
C MET A 88 0.71 -1.67 9.55
N VAL A 89 0.40 -2.31 10.68
CA VAL A 89 -0.90 -2.19 11.37
C VAL A 89 -1.19 -0.76 11.80
N SER A 90 -0.18 -0.01 12.28
CA SER A 90 -0.37 1.38 12.71
C SER A 90 -0.75 2.31 11.55
N TYR A 91 -0.13 2.13 10.40
CA TYR A 91 -0.40 2.96 9.22
C TYR A 91 -1.63 2.52 8.44
N GLU A 92 -2.01 1.25 8.51
CA GLU A 92 -3.24 0.72 7.95
C GLU A 92 -4.49 1.43 8.54
N VAL A 93 -4.49 1.72 9.84
CA VAL A 93 -5.57 2.51 10.47
C VAL A 93 -5.68 3.90 9.84
N SER A 94 -4.55 4.57 9.61
CA SER A 94 -4.54 5.89 8.97
C SER A 94 -5.02 5.83 7.51
N ILE A 95 -4.59 4.83 6.77
CA ILE A 95 -5.04 4.57 5.38
C ILE A 95 -6.55 4.32 5.35
N GLY A 96 -7.07 3.51 6.27
CA GLY A 96 -8.50 3.24 6.37
C GLY A 96 -9.33 4.52 6.59
N LEU A 97 -8.89 5.43 7.45
CA LEU A 97 -9.57 6.72 7.68
C LEU A 97 -9.51 7.63 6.44
N VAL A 98 -8.40 7.65 5.72
CA VAL A 98 -8.30 8.40 4.47
C VAL A 98 -9.23 7.83 3.41
N ILE A 99 -9.30 6.51 3.30
CA ILE A 99 -10.24 5.84 2.38
C ILE A 99 -11.70 6.18 2.73
N ILE A 100 -12.06 6.20 4.02
CA ILE A 100 -13.39 6.60 4.47
C ILE A 100 -13.73 8.03 4.00
N THR A 101 -12.78 8.97 4.02
CA THR A 101 -13.01 10.33 3.50
C THR A 101 -13.35 10.34 2.01
N VAL A 102 -12.68 9.53 1.21
CA VAL A 102 -12.97 9.39 -0.22
C VAL A 102 -14.35 8.74 -0.43
N LEU A 103 -14.66 7.68 0.34
CA LEU A 103 -15.95 6.99 0.26
C LEU A 103 -17.13 7.86 0.63
N LEU A 104 -16.97 8.78 1.60
CA LEU A 104 -18.00 9.78 1.92
C LEU A 104 -18.32 10.70 0.75
N CYS A 105 -17.35 10.99 -0.12
CA CYS A 105 -17.55 11.80 -1.30
C CYS A 105 -18.21 11.04 -2.47
N VAL A 106 -18.03 9.71 -2.53
CA VAL A 106 -18.50 8.88 -3.66
C VAL A 106 -19.80 8.14 -3.33
N GLY A 107 -19.99 7.69 -2.08
CA GLY A 107 -21.14 6.88 -1.67
C GLY A 107 -21.09 5.40 -2.13
N SER A 108 -20.02 4.95 -2.76
CA SER A 108 -19.86 3.57 -3.25
C SER A 108 -18.52 2.98 -2.82
N LEU A 109 -18.50 1.66 -2.55
CA LEU A 109 -17.29 0.90 -2.22
C LEU A 109 -16.63 0.26 -3.45
N ASN A 110 -17.22 0.45 -4.63
CA ASN A 110 -16.69 -0.04 -5.89
C ASN A 110 -15.57 0.87 -6.41
N LEU A 111 -14.43 0.30 -6.78
CA LEU A 111 -13.29 1.05 -7.29
C LEU A 111 -13.58 1.73 -8.64
N THR A 112 -14.43 1.13 -9.47
CA THR A 112 -14.86 1.70 -10.75
C THR A 112 -15.69 2.98 -10.53
N ASP A 113 -16.64 2.95 -9.59
CA ASP A 113 -17.47 4.11 -9.26
C ASP A 113 -16.63 5.27 -8.69
N ILE A 114 -15.61 4.94 -7.88
CA ILE A 114 -14.68 5.95 -7.34
C ILE A 114 -13.95 6.69 -8.46
N VAL A 115 -13.53 6.00 -9.50
CA VAL A 115 -12.88 6.64 -10.66
C VAL A 115 -13.90 7.48 -11.45
N LEU A 116 -15.11 6.96 -11.70
CA LEU A 116 -16.14 7.66 -12.44
C LEU A 116 -16.61 8.95 -11.73
N ALA A 117 -16.66 8.96 -10.40
CA ALA A 117 -16.97 10.15 -9.62
C ALA A 117 -15.96 11.29 -9.80
N GLN A 118 -14.74 10.98 -10.24
CA GLN A 118 -13.66 11.95 -10.46
C GLN A 118 -13.65 12.57 -11.87
N LYS A 119 -14.64 12.31 -12.71
CA LYS A 119 -14.72 12.89 -14.08
C LYS A 119 -14.60 14.40 -14.12
N ASN A 120 -15.22 15.09 -13.17
CA ASN A 120 -15.25 16.56 -13.17
C ASN A 120 -14.03 17.15 -12.46
N ILE A 121 -13.68 16.62 -11.28
CA ILE A 121 -12.58 17.11 -10.44
C ILE A 121 -11.89 15.91 -9.79
N TRP A 122 -10.58 15.82 -9.93
CA TRP A 122 -9.80 14.81 -9.23
C TRP A 122 -9.77 15.09 -7.74
N PHE A 123 -9.95 14.07 -6.93
CA PHE A 123 -9.95 14.18 -5.46
C PHE A 123 -8.62 14.67 -4.88
N CYS A 124 -7.55 14.62 -5.65
CA CYS A 124 -6.27 15.22 -5.27
C CYS A 124 -6.38 16.73 -4.98
N VAL A 125 -7.31 17.46 -5.61
CA VAL A 125 -7.48 18.91 -5.41
C VAL A 125 -8.27 19.21 -4.12
N PRO A 126 -9.52 18.75 -3.95
CA PRO A 126 -10.31 19.03 -2.75
C PRO A 126 -9.77 18.31 -1.49
N LEU A 127 -9.21 17.12 -1.64
CA LEU A 127 -8.68 16.30 -0.55
C LEU A 127 -7.14 16.26 -0.51
N PHE A 128 -6.47 17.33 -0.94
CA PHE A 128 -5.01 17.39 -0.98
C PHE A 128 -4.31 16.96 0.33
N PRO A 129 -4.75 17.40 1.53
CA PRO A 129 -4.13 16.94 2.77
C PRO A 129 -4.27 15.42 2.98
N MET A 130 -5.40 14.83 2.60
CA MET A 130 -5.61 13.38 2.68
C MET A 130 -4.77 12.61 1.67
N PHE A 131 -4.56 13.17 0.48
CA PHE A 131 -3.63 12.62 -0.50
C PHE A 131 -2.20 12.53 0.06
N VAL A 132 -1.71 13.60 0.74
CA VAL A 132 -0.38 13.60 1.37
C VAL A 132 -0.30 12.57 2.50
N VAL A 133 -1.31 12.49 3.37
CA VAL A 133 -1.35 11.48 4.45
C VAL A 133 -1.37 10.08 3.88
N PHE A 134 -2.17 9.83 2.84
CA PHE A 134 -2.22 8.53 2.17
C PHE A 134 -0.87 8.14 1.57
N PHE A 135 -0.22 9.05 0.86
CA PHE A 135 1.07 8.82 0.23
C PHE A 135 2.17 8.46 1.26
N ILE A 136 2.23 9.21 2.38
CA ILE A 136 3.21 8.93 3.44
C ILE A 136 2.86 7.61 4.15
N SER A 137 1.58 7.32 4.38
CA SER A 137 1.14 6.06 5.00
C SER A 137 1.43 4.86 4.10
N ALA A 138 1.26 4.99 2.78
CA ALA A 138 1.58 3.95 1.81
C ALA A 138 3.10 3.64 1.77
N LEU A 139 3.96 4.67 1.87
CA LEU A 139 5.40 4.47 2.04
C LEU A 139 5.74 3.70 3.32
N ALA A 140 5.06 4.01 4.42
CA ALA A 140 5.28 3.35 5.69
C ALA A 140 4.76 1.90 5.69
N GLU A 141 3.61 1.64 5.07
CA GLU A 141 3.05 0.29 4.94
C GLU A 141 3.92 -0.63 4.10
N THR A 142 4.53 -0.10 3.04
CA THR A 142 5.43 -0.87 2.17
C THR A 142 6.86 -1.00 2.71
N ASN A 143 7.12 -0.59 3.95
CA ASN A 143 8.45 -0.63 4.59
C ASN A 143 9.58 -0.03 3.74
N ARG A 144 9.28 1.00 2.94
CA ARG A 144 10.28 1.63 2.07
C ARG A 144 10.89 2.89 2.70
N PRO A 145 12.14 3.21 2.35
CA PRO A 145 12.76 4.45 2.82
C PRO A 145 11.87 5.67 2.55
N PRO A 146 11.71 6.58 3.51
CA PRO A 146 12.51 6.77 4.73
C PRO A 146 12.09 5.91 5.94
N PHE A 147 11.11 5.00 5.79
CA PHE A 147 10.51 4.21 6.86
C PHE A 147 10.96 2.74 6.86
N ASP A 148 12.09 2.45 6.24
CA ASP A 148 12.73 1.13 6.13
C ASP A 148 13.44 0.74 7.45
N LEU A 149 12.64 0.60 8.51
CA LEU A 149 13.12 0.26 9.84
C LEU A 149 13.26 -1.24 10.10
N PRO A 150 12.41 -2.09 9.50
CA PRO A 150 12.54 -3.55 9.64
C PRO A 150 13.78 -4.10 8.96
N GLU A 151 14.21 -3.48 7.85
CA GLU A 151 15.38 -3.89 7.05
C GLU A 151 16.65 -3.11 7.40
N ALA A 152 16.63 -2.27 8.45
CA ALA A 152 17.76 -1.42 8.80
C ALA A 152 19.05 -2.24 8.99
N GLU A 153 19.92 -2.25 7.97
CA GLU A 153 21.17 -3.02 7.95
C GLU A 153 22.07 -2.73 9.17
N SER A 154 22.05 -1.51 9.66
CA SER A 154 22.83 -1.07 10.81
C SER A 154 22.34 -1.61 12.15
N GLU A 155 21.05 -2.02 12.26
CA GLU A 155 20.46 -2.46 13.53
C GLU A 155 20.07 -3.94 13.51
N LEU A 156 19.50 -4.44 12.41
CA LEU A 156 18.88 -5.77 12.30
C LEU A 156 19.42 -6.62 11.15
N VAL A 157 20.48 -6.19 10.48
CA VAL A 157 21.15 -6.85 9.33
C VAL A 157 20.26 -6.84 8.08
N ALA A 158 19.20 -7.65 8.03
CA ALA A 158 18.18 -7.65 6.97
C ALA A 158 16.79 -7.98 7.56
N GLY A 159 16.57 -7.67 8.84
CA GLY A 159 15.29 -7.81 9.53
C GLY A 159 14.74 -9.25 9.46
N PHE A 160 13.48 -9.40 9.07
CA PHE A 160 12.80 -10.70 9.01
C PHE A 160 13.32 -11.60 7.88
N MET A 161 14.01 -11.05 6.88
CA MET A 161 14.59 -11.80 5.75
C MET A 161 15.99 -12.34 5.98
N VAL A 162 16.61 -12.11 7.14
CA VAL A 162 18.03 -12.48 7.42
C VAL A 162 18.33 -13.94 7.13
N GLU A 163 17.45 -14.85 7.52
CA GLU A 163 17.65 -16.28 7.37
C GLU A 163 17.18 -16.82 6.00
N TYR A 164 16.51 -16.00 5.21
CA TYR A 164 16.01 -16.41 3.91
C TYR A 164 17.09 -16.31 2.84
N SER A 165 17.21 -17.36 2.01
CA SER A 165 18.15 -17.43 0.91
C SER A 165 17.47 -17.93 -0.36
N SER A 166 18.09 -17.71 -1.53
CA SER A 166 17.66 -18.28 -2.80
C SER A 166 16.20 -17.94 -3.16
N THR A 167 15.43 -18.91 -3.60
CA THR A 167 14.03 -18.77 -4.07
C THR A 167 13.07 -18.17 -3.02
N PRO A 168 13.05 -18.61 -1.75
CA PRO A 168 12.17 -18.01 -0.73
C PRO A 168 12.42 -16.52 -0.51
N TYR A 169 13.68 -16.07 -0.57
CA TYR A 169 14.03 -14.65 -0.51
C TYR A 169 13.45 -13.86 -1.71
N VAL A 170 13.60 -14.41 -2.92
CA VAL A 170 13.06 -13.78 -4.14
C VAL A 170 11.53 -13.66 -4.07
N VAL A 171 10.86 -14.68 -3.54
CA VAL A 171 9.39 -14.67 -3.38
C VAL A 171 8.93 -13.56 -2.44
N PHE A 172 9.62 -13.33 -1.32
CA PHE A 172 9.35 -12.17 -0.45
C PHE A 172 9.56 -10.85 -1.19
N MET A 173 10.70 -10.69 -1.88
CA MET A 173 11.01 -9.48 -2.66
C MET A 173 9.95 -9.19 -3.72
N ILE A 174 9.45 -10.21 -4.43
CA ILE A 174 8.36 -10.05 -5.41
C ILE A 174 7.08 -9.60 -4.72
N GLY A 175 6.73 -10.21 -3.57
CA GLY A 175 5.56 -9.82 -2.78
C GLY A 175 5.61 -8.35 -2.35
N GLU A 176 6.74 -7.89 -1.85
CA GLU A 176 6.95 -6.48 -1.47
C GLU A 176 6.85 -5.54 -2.66
N LEU A 177 7.52 -5.86 -3.78
CA LEU A 177 7.45 -5.04 -4.98
C LEU A 177 6.03 -4.96 -5.54
N ALA A 178 5.30 -6.08 -5.54
CA ALA A 178 3.90 -6.12 -5.94
C ALA A 178 3.02 -5.24 -5.05
N ASN A 179 3.27 -5.21 -3.73
CA ASN A 179 2.55 -4.35 -2.80
C ASN A 179 2.86 -2.86 -3.01
N ILE A 180 4.13 -2.50 -3.31
CA ILE A 180 4.48 -1.11 -3.65
C ILE A 180 3.70 -0.62 -4.87
N VAL A 181 3.68 -1.43 -5.93
CA VAL A 181 2.97 -1.08 -7.17
C VAL A 181 1.47 -1.03 -6.91
N LEU A 182 0.93 -1.92 -6.04
CA LEU A 182 -0.47 -1.89 -5.60
C LEU A 182 -0.82 -0.57 -4.90
N MET A 183 0.02 -0.11 -3.97
CA MET A 183 -0.20 1.17 -3.27
C MET A 183 -0.12 2.37 -4.22
N CYS A 184 0.77 2.34 -5.20
CA CYS A 184 0.80 3.33 -6.27
C CYS A 184 -0.49 3.30 -7.11
N ALA A 185 -1.00 2.12 -7.45
CA ALA A 185 -2.27 1.95 -8.16
C ALA A 185 -3.46 2.47 -7.34
N MET A 186 -3.52 2.13 -6.04
CA MET A 186 -4.55 2.66 -5.14
C MET A 186 -4.51 4.19 -5.04
N THR A 187 -3.33 4.78 -4.96
CA THR A 187 -3.18 6.24 -4.97
C THR A 187 -3.72 6.86 -6.26
N THR A 188 -3.47 6.23 -7.41
CA THR A 188 -3.99 6.70 -8.70
C THR A 188 -5.51 6.59 -8.80
N ILE A 189 -6.10 5.52 -8.29
CA ILE A 189 -7.55 5.29 -8.30
C ILE A 189 -8.26 6.28 -7.36
N LEU A 190 -7.76 6.42 -6.13
CA LEU A 190 -8.42 7.21 -5.09
C LEU A 190 -8.31 8.73 -5.32
N PHE A 191 -7.21 9.22 -5.88
CA PHE A 191 -6.93 10.67 -5.93
C PHE A 191 -6.66 11.24 -7.33
N LEU A 192 -6.12 10.44 -8.26
CA LEU A 192 -5.71 10.91 -9.58
C LEU A 192 -6.68 10.51 -10.71
N GLY A 193 -7.86 9.99 -10.37
CA GLY A 193 -8.88 9.63 -11.36
C GLY A 193 -8.55 8.39 -12.20
N GLY A 194 -7.74 7.45 -11.70
CA GLY A 194 -7.49 6.17 -12.36
C GLY A 194 -7.13 6.32 -13.85
N TRP A 195 -7.92 5.72 -14.73
CA TRP A 195 -7.75 5.75 -16.19
C TRP A 195 -8.28 7.00 -16.88
N LEU A 196 -8.93 7.93 -16.17
CA LEU A 196 -9.44 9.15 -16.76
C LEU A 196 -8.32 10.06 -17.27
N PRO A 197 -8.48 10.72 -18.43
CA PRO A 197 -7.52 11.69 -18.92
C PRO A 197 -7.45 12.91 -17.98
N PRO A 198 -6.30 13.62 -17.93
CA PRO A 198 -6.16 14.80 -17.08
C PRO A 198 -7.00 16.00 -17.53
N ILE A 199 -7.32 16.08 -18.82
CA ILE A 199 -8.14 17.13 -19.43
C ILE A 199 -9.02 16.50 -20.50
N ASP A 200 -10.33 16.75 -20.45
CA ASP A 200 -11.31 16.27 -21.42
C ASP A 200 -11.29 17.09 -22.73
N VAL A 201 -10.13 17.13 -23.40
CA VAL A 201 -9.94 17.83 -24.69
C VAL A 201 -9.35 16.86 -25.70
N ALA A 202 -9.82 16.90 -26.94
CA ALA A 202 -9.13 16.23 -28.02
C ALA A 202 -7.71 16.86 -28.18
N PRO A 203 -6.62 16.09 -28.20
CA PRO A 203 -6.48 14.66 -28.54
C PRO A 203 -6.40 13.68 -27.35
N PHE A 204 -6.50 14.14 -26.08
CA PHE A 204 -6.28 13.30 -24.90
C PHE A 204 -7.30 12.15 -24.75
N ASN A 205 -8.54 12.37 -25.20
CA ASN A 205 -9.61 11.36 -25.18
C ASN A 205 -9.44 10.24 -26.22
N MET A 206 -8.50 10.39 -27.18
CA MET A 206 -8.21 9.34 -28.16
C MET A 206 -7.26 8.27 -27.62
N VAL A 207 -6.61 8.54 -26.50
CA VAL A 207 -5.64 7.62 -25.88
C VAL A 207 -6.39 6.61 -25.01
N PRO A 208 -6.11 5.30 -25.13
CA PRO A 208 -6.73 4.28 -24.26
C PRO A 208 -6.50 4.57 -22.77
N GLY A 209 -7.51 4.36 -21.94
CA GLY A 209 -7.47 4.63 -20.50
C GLY A 209 -6.32 3.93 -19.77
N VAL A 210 -5.98 2.71 -20.20
CA VAL A 210 -4.86 1.94 -19.65
C VAL A 210 -3.53 2.70 -19.73
N ILE A 211 -3.31 3.47 -20.79
CA ILE A 211 -2.07 4.26 -20.95
C ILE A 211 -2.03 5.37 -19.90
N TRP A 212 -3.15 6.06 -19.67
CA TRP A 212 -3.25 7.09 -18.65
C TRP A 212 -3.06 6.51 -17.23
N PHE A 213 -3.67 5.36 -16.97
CA PHE A 213 -3.50 4.66 -15.70
C PHE A 213 -2.04 4.30 -15.46
N THR A 214 -1.39 3.68 -16.46
CA THR A 214 0.02 3.26 -16.38
C THR A 214 0.96 4.47 -16.20
N LEU A 215 0.70 5.57 -16.89
CA LEU A 215 1.52 6.78 -16.79
C LEU A 215 1.43 7.40 -15.39
N LYS A 216 0.22 7.50 -14.83
CA LYS A 216 0.01 8.00 -13.46
C LYS A 216 0.63 7.06 -12.42
N LEU A 217 0.49 5.74 -12.62
CA LEU A 217 1.12 4.74 -11.77
C LEU A 217 2.65 4.89 -11.79
N CYS A 218 3.26 5.04 -12.96
CA CYS A 218 4.69 5.30 -13.10
C CYS A 218 5.11 6.62 -12.43
N LEU A 219 4.28 7.67 -12.52
CA LEU A 219 4.52 8.92 -11.82
C LEU A 219 4.55 8.72 -10.30
N MET A 220 3.58 7.99 -9.74
CA MET A 220 3.55 7.71 -8.31
C MET A 220 4.73 6.85 -7.87
N PHE A 221 5.09 5.84 -8.65
CA PHE A 221 6.27 5.03 -8.41
C PHE A 221 7.57 5.87 -8.46
N PHE A 222 7.67 6.80 -9.40
CA PHE A 222 8.77 7.76 -9.45
C PHE A 222 8.82 8.65 -8.20
N MET A 223 7.66 9.11 -7.69
CA MET A 223 7.60 9.88 -6.44
C MET A 223 8.10 9.06 -5.24
N PHE A 224 7.78 7.76 -5.16
CA PHE A 224 8.36 6.85 -4.16
C PHE A 224 9.89 6.78 -4.26
N ALA A 225 10.43 6.67 -5.48
CA ALA A 225 11.87 6.66 -5.71
C ALA A 225 12.54 8.01 -5.34
N MET A 226 11.88 9.13 -5.64
CA MET A 226 12.38 10.47 -5.26
C MET A 226 12.43 10.66 -3.75
N VAL A 227 11.40 10.24 -3.03
CA VAL A 227 11.40 10.31 -1.55
C VAL A 227 12.54 9.48 -0.96
N LYS A 228 12.78 8.29 -1.50
CA LYS A 228 13.93 7.45 -1.12
C LYS A 228 15.28 8.18 -1.29
N ALA A 229 15.42 8.98 -2.35
CA ALA A 229 16.67 9.67 -2.65
C ALA A 229 16.88 10.96 -1.82
N MET A 230 15.79 11.64 -1.43
CA MET A 230 15.84 12.98 -0.83
C MET A 230 15.70 12.97 0.68
N VAL A 231 14.93 12.03 1.26
CA VAL A 231 14.56 12.07 2.67
C VAL A 231 15.44 11.12 3.49
N PRO A 232 16.06 11.60 4.58
CA PRO A 232 16.84 10.74 5.47
C PRO A 232 15.92 9.76 6.21
N ARG A 233 16.49 8.64 6.67
CA ARG A 233 15.77 7.60 7.44
C ARG A 233 15.28 8.13 8.77
N TYR A 234 14.05 7.80 9.13
CA TYR A 234 13.45 8.12 10.43
C TYR A 234 13.81 7.07 11.49
N ARG A 235 13.74 7.48 12.76
CA ARG A 235 13.87 6.56 13.89
C ARG A 235 12.50 5.93 14.21
N TYR A 236 12.48 4.70 14.73
CA TYR A 236 11.26 3.96 15.03
C TYR A 236 10.28 4.73 15.95
N ASP A 237 10.81 5.36 17.01
CA ASP A 237 10.00 6.16 17.94
C ASP A 237 9.32 7.36 17.26
N GLN A 238 10.03 8.00 16.32
CA GLN A 238 9.49 9.12 15.54
C GLN A 238 8.38 8.66 14.58
N LEU A 239 8.59 7.51 13.94
CA LEU A 239 7.63 6.91 13.04
C LEU A 239 6.33 6.58 13.77
N MET A 240 6.39 5.86 14.90
CA MET A 240 5.21 5.50 15.69
C MET A 240 4.49 6.75 16.25
N ARG A 241 5.24 7.77 16.64
CA ARG A 241 4.66 9.05 17.05
C ARG A 241 3.93 9.76 15.92
N LEU A 242 4.48 9.73 14.71
CA LEU A 242 3.87 10.31 13.50
C LEU A 242 2.51 9.65 13.21
N GLY A 243 2.45 8.32 13.18
CA GLY A 243 1.22 7.58 12.92
C GLY A 243 0.14 7.83 13.97
N TRP A 244 0.45 7.59 15.24
CA TRP A 244 -0.54 7.63 16.32
C TRP A 244 -0.88 9.04 16.83
N LYS A 245 0.09 9.97 16.90
CA LYS A 245 -0.15 11.31 17.47
C LYS A 245 -0.47 12.38 16.44
N ILE A 246 -0.13 12.16 15.17
CA ILE A 246 -0.36 13.16 14.12
C ILE A 246 -1.36 12.64 13.09
N PHE A 247 -1.10 11.52 12.43
CA PHE A 247 -1.94 11.07 11.31
C PHE A 247 -3.33 10.62 11.75
N LEU A 248 -3.43 9.84 12.83
CA LEU A 248 -4.71 9.34 13.32
C LEU A 248 -5.64 10.48 13.77
N PRO A 249 -5.25 11.42 14.65
CA PRO A 249 -6.15 12.53 15.01
C PRO A 249 -6.44 13.45 13.83
N PHE A 250 -5.46 13.72 12.98
CA PHE A 250 -5.63 14.57 11.81
C PHE A 250 -6.64 13.96 10.82
N SER A 251 -6.52 12.67 10.50
CA SER A 251 -7.47 11.99 9.61
C SER A 251 -8.87 11.91 10.21
N LEU A 252 -9.02 11.68 11.53
CA LEU A 252 -10.32 11.71 12.21
C LEU A 252 -11.00 13.09 12.10
N ILE A 253 -10.26 14.17 12.38
CA ILE A 253 -10.80 15.53 12.25
C ILE A 253 -11.21 15.78 10.81
N TRP A 254 -10.43 15.33 9.83
CA TRP A 254 -10.74 15.52 8.42
C TRP A 254 -11.97 14.74 7.96
N VAL A 255 -12.17 13.50 8.45
CA VAL A 255 -13.41 12.72 8.20
C VAL A 255 -14.64 13.50 8.66
N VAL A 256 -14.63 14.05 9.89
CA VAL A 256 -15.74 14.82 10.42
C VAL A 256 -15.96 16.10 9.63
N LEU A 257 -14.86 16.77 9.26
CA LEU A 257 -14.92 18.01 8.48
C LEU A 257 -15.53 17.75 7.08
N THR A 258 -15.08 16.72 6.37
CA THR A 258 -15.62 16.36 5.06
C THR A 258 -17.09 15.97 5.14
N ALA A 259 -17.50 15.17 6.13
CA ALA A 259 -18.90 14.83 6.34
C ALA A 259 -19.76 16.07 6.59
N GLY A 260 -19.27 17.00 7.42
CA GLY A 260 -19.98 18.26 7.71
C GLY A 260 -20.11 19.16 6.48
N VAL A 261 -19.05 19.28 5.67
CA VAL A 261 -19.09 20.07 4.42
C VAL A 261 -20.07 19.46 3.42
N LEU A 262 -20.02 18.14 3.20
CA LEU A 262 -20.92 17.45 2.28
C LEU A 262 -22.40 17.62 2.69
N GLN A 263 -22.68 17.53 3.99
CA GLN A 263 -24.03 17.71 4.51
C GLN A 263 -24.50 19.17 4.40
N TYR A 264 -23.63 20.13 4.71
CA TYR A 264 -23.97 21.57 4.66
C TYR A 264 -24.31 22.04 3.23
N PHE A 265 -23.54 21.58 2.24
CA PHE A 265 -23.75 21.92 0.83
C PHE A 265 -24.72 20.99 0.10
N GLN A 266 -25.29 19.98 0.79
CA GLN A 266 -26.17 18.95 0.20
C GLN A 266 -25.52 18.24 -1.00
N LEU A 267 -24.21 18.04 -0.93
CA LEU A 267 -23.41 17.34 -1.94
C LEU A 267 -23.21 15.86 -1.60
N ALA A 268 -23.84 15.37 -0.53
CA ALA A 268 -23.79 13.96 -0.16
C ALA A 268 -24.47 13.13 -1.28
N PRO A 269 -23.80 12.01 -1.71
CA PRO A 269 -24.32 11.14 -2.77
C PRO A 269 -25.59 10.41 -2.39
#